data_5c2163fde1b6b3d9fc5a0c733baec521
#
_entry.id   5c2163fde1b6b3d9fc5a0c733baec521
#
_cell.length_a   1.000
_cell.length_b   1.000
_cell.length_c   1.000
_cell.angle_alpha   90.00
_cell.angle_beta   90.00
_cell.angle_gamma   90.00
#
_symmetry.space_group_name_H-M   'P 1'
#
loop_
_entity.id
_entity.type
_entity.pdbx_description
1 polymer ?
#
loop_
_entity_poly.entity_id
_entity_poly.type
_entity_poly.pdbx_seq_one_letter_code
_entity_poly.pdbx_strand_id
1 'polypeptide(L)'
;MKRPANNRILMLLENMTFPQDLRVRREANALHAAGYRVTVICPAGKGQPHRETVNGVRVYRYLAPRAAIGFLGYIWEYGWSMVASFFLTALVFLTDGFDVIHAHNPPDTFVFIAMLYKLFGKRFVYDHHDLSAEMYEARLSGRGTPVVYRVLIWLEKLTCLFADHVIVTNESYKRFAMERGRVPETRITIVRNGIELNSLNGNIDPDRRLRGMGKTIIGFVGVMGFQDGVDYLLRALRHLVYDLRRTDFHCVLIGGGDAWASLKAQARRLGLDEHVQFMGFIFGEELRRYLSAADICVEASPSNPYNAHSTMFKIMEYMSLGKPIVAFDLTEHRFTAQEAAVYVRPNDERAFAEAIAELMDDPGRRAALGEIGPRRIRTQLAWDYSIPNLLRAYRQVLPRAAQILGQVSQEPISKVQPKYSSLAQAPSHKSGNWAD
;
A
#
# COMPACT_ATOMS: atom_id res chain seq x y z
N MET A 1 6.81 40.03 18.33
CA MET A 1 6.64 39.18 17.14
C MET A 1 6.31 37.75 17.61
N LYS A 2 5.10 37.28 17.37
CA LYS A 2 4.76 35.86 17.63
C LYS A 2 5.67 34.96 16.75
N ARG A 3 6.48 34.09 17.34
CA ARG A 3 7.23 33.09 16.59
C ARG A 3 6.23 32.32 15.70
N PRO A 4 6.50 32.13 14.38
CA PRO A 4 5.61 31.36 13.54
C PRO A 4 5.38 29.99 14.15
N ALA A 5 4.14 29.50 14.08
CA ALA A 5 3.80 28.18 14.59
C ALA A 5 4.67 27.12 13.92
N ASN A 6 5.31 26.26 14.71
CA ASN A 6 6.12 25.12 14.23
C ASN A 6 5.18 24.02 13.71
N ASN A 7 4.57 24.23 12.53
CA ASN A 7 3.55 23.34 11.96
C ASN A 7 3.87 22.91 10.52
N ARG A 8 5.15 22.97 10.11
CA ARG A 8 5.57 22.66 8.74
C ARG A 8 6.16 21.26 8.69
N ILE A 9 5.60 20.42 7.85
CA ILE A 9 5.97 19.04 7.66
C ILE A 9 6.59 18.89 6.28
N LEU A 10 7.74 18.24 6.20
CA LEU A 10 8.36 17.79 4.97
C LEU A 10 8.26 16.26 4.90
N MET A 11 7.53 15.73 3.93
CA MET A 11 7.45 14.30 3.64
C MET A 11 8.44 13.94 2.54
N LEU A 12 9.19 12.85 2.74
CA LEU A 12 10.13 12.29 1.77
C LEU A 12 9.59 10.94 1.28
N LEU A 13 9.49 10.79 -0.02
CA LEU A 13 8.95 9.62 -0.71
C LEU A 13 9.82 9.28 -1.92
N GLU A 14 10.08 7.99 -2.16
CA GLU A 14 10.90 7.52 -3.27
C GLU A 14 10.14 6.63 -4.26
N ASN A 15 9.41 5.65 -3.76
CA ASN A 15 8.84 4.57 -4.58
C ASN A 15 7.77 5.02 -5.59
N MET A 16 7.08 6.11 -5.30
CA MET A 16 5.95 6.54 -6.12
C MET A 16 5.81 8.06 -6.11
N THR A 17 5.25 8.61 -7.17
CA THR A 17 4.95 10.05 -7.22
C THR A 17 3.72 10.41 -6.38
N PHE A 18 3.67 11.66 -5.89
CA PHE A 18 2.47 12.21 -5.26
C PHE A 18 1.55 12.86 -6.32
N PRO A 19 0.23 12.65 -6.29
CA PRO A 19 -0.60 12.02 -5.25
C PRO A 19 -0.92 10.54 -5.46
N GLN A 20 -0.16 9.80 -6.28
CA GLN A 20 -0.45 8.41 -6.64
C GLN A 20 -0.20 7.45 -5.46
N ASP A 21 0.79 7.74 -4.60
CA ASP A 21 0.93 6.99 -3.35
C ASP A 21 -0.26 7.23 -2.43
N LEU A 22 -1.04 6.17 -2.20
CA LEU A 22 -2.28 6.25 -1.43
C LEU A 22 -2.03 6.57 0.05
N ARG A 23 -0.97 6.00 0.65
CA ARG A 23 -0.65 6.21 2.04
C ARG A 23 -0.20 7.64 2.29
N VAL A 24 0.82 8.08 1.56
CA VAL A 24 1.36 9.45 1.67
C VAL A 24 0.29 10.49 1.38
N ARG A 25 -0.55 10.25 0.35
CA ARG A 25 -1.66 11.16 0.02
C ARG A 25 -2.66 11.30 1.17
N ARG A 26 -3.07 10.19 1.79
CA ARG A 26 -4.03 10.20 2.89
C ARG A 26 -3.46 10.89 4.12
N GLU A 27 -2.22 10.60 4.47
CA GLU A 27 -1.53 11.23 5.59
C GLU A 27 -1.33 12.73 5.36
N ALA A 28 -0.83 13.13 4.18
CA ALA A 28 -0.64 14.52 3.82
C ALA A 28 -1.94 15.31 3.86
N ASN A 29 -3.03 14.76 3.29
CA ASN A 29 -4.34 15.39 3.29
C ASN A 29 -4.93 15.51 4.72
N ALA A 30 -4.80 14.46 5.54
CA ALA A 30 -5.29 14.49 6.92
C ALA A 30 -4.52 15.51 7.77
N LEU A 31 -3.20 15.61 7.61
CA LEU A 31 -2.38 16.60 8.29
C LEU A 31 -2.67 18.00 7.79
N HIS A 32 -2.85 18.20 6.49
CA HIS A 32 -3.24 19.49 5.92
C HIS A 32 -4.61 19.94 6.43
N ALA A 33 -5.59 19.04 6.46
CA ALA A 33 -6.93 19.31 7.02
C ALA A 33 -6.87 19.69 8.52
N ALA A 34 -5.91 19.12 9.26
CA ALA A 34 -5.66 19.48 10.65
C ALA A 34 -4.85 20.78 10.84
N GLY A 35 -4.57 21.53 9.75
CA GLY A 35 -3.91 22.84 9.78
C GLY A 35 -2.39 22.80 9.70
N TYR A 36 -1.77 21.64 9.47
CA TYR A 36 -0.34 21.57 9.17
C TYR A 36 -0.05 22.04 7.74
N ARG A 37 1.11 22.65 7.54
CA ARG A 37 1.63 22.97 6.20
C ARG A 37 2.51 21.81 5.72
N VAL A 38 2.00 21.06 4.77
CA VAL A 38 2.67 19.85 4.26
C VAL A 38 3.35 20.15 2.93
N THR A 39 4.60 19.74 2.83
CA THR A 39 5.41 19.71 1.61
C THR A 39 5.86 18.29 1.36
N VAL A 40 5.77 17.80 0.13
CA VAL A 40 6.19 16.47 -0.28
C VAL A 40 7.31 16.58 -1.30
N ILE A 41 8.38 15.80 -1.11
CA ILE A 41 9.44 15.57 -2.11
C ILE A 41 9.30 14.13 -2.62
N CYS A 42 9.17 13.95 -3.93
CA CYS A 42 8.94 12.64 -4.56
C CYS A 42 9.51 12.62 -5.99
N PRO A 43 9.63 11.42 -6.63
CA PRO A 43 9.94 11.35 -8.05
C PRO A 43 8.82 11.91 -8.92
N ALA A 44 9.16 12.42 -10.10
CA ALA A 44 8.22 12.90 -11.09
C ALA A 44 7.63 11.73 -11.89
N GLY A 45 6.33 11.68 -12.01
CA GLY A 45 5.65 10.86 -13.01
C GLY A 45 5.68 11.51 -14.39
N LYS A 46 5.32 10.75 -15.41
CA LYS A 46 5.32 11.23 -16.81
C LYS A 46 4.40 12.47 -16.97
N GLY A 47 4.98 13.56 -17.46
CA GLY A 47 4.26 14.82 -17.71
C GLY A 47 3.88 15.64 -16.49
N GLN A 48 4.32 15.24 -15.29
CA GLN A 48 4.06 16.01 -14.09
C GLN A 48 5.05 17.20 -13.94
N PRO A 49 4.57 18.38 -13.47
CA PRO A 49 5.44 19.52 -13.23
C PRO A 49 6.38 19.28 -12.03
N HIS A 50 7.57 19.87 -12.08
CA HIS A 50 8.55 19.76 -10.98
C HIS A 50 8.07 20.40 -9.67
N ARG A 51 7.17 21.36 -9.74
CA ARG A 51 6.60 22.03 -8.57
C ARG A 51 5.12 22.32 -8.81
N GLU A 52 4.28 21.93 -7.87
CA GLU A 52 2.86 22.28 -7.88
C GLU A 52 2.27 22.25 -6.46
N THR A 53 0.99 22.61 -6.35
CA THR A 53 0.21 22.42 -5.13
C THR A 53 -1.00 21.55 -5.45
N VAL A 54 -1.11 20.41 -4.77
CA VAL A 54 -2.21 19.45 -4.95
C VAL A 54 -2.99 19.39 -3.65
N ASN A 55 -4.28 19.75 -3.66
CA ASN A 55 -5.15 19.77 -2.48
C ASN A 55 -4.55 20.52 -1.26
N GLY A 56 -3.83 21.63 -1.50
CA GLY A 56 -3.17 22.42 -0.47
C GLY A 56 -1.81 21.89 -0.01
N VAL A 57 -1.40 20.73 -0.47
CA VAL A 57 -0.08 20.12 -0.24
C VAL A 57 0.89 20.60 -1.31
N ARG A 58 2.04 21.16 -0.90
CA ARG A 58 3.11 21.55 -1.83
C ARG A 58 3.89 20.32 -2.26
N VAL A 59 4.19 20.21 -3.55
CA VAL A 59 4.92 19.08 -4.10
C VAL A 59 6.13 19.58 -4.88
N TYR A 60 7.29 19.00 -4.56
CA TYR A 60 8.54 19.17 -5.30
C TYR A 60 8.93 17.82 -5.88
N ARG A 61 9.15 17.76 -7.20
CA ARG A 61 9.49 16.50 -7.88
C ARG A 61 10.87 16.55 -8.50
N TYR A 62 11.64 15.51 -8.26
CA TYR A 62 12.89 15.26 -8.99
C TYR A 62 12.61 14.32 -10.17
N LEU A 63 13.48 14.41 -11.19
CA LEU A 63 13.41 13.49 -12.32
C LEU A 63 13.71 12.07 -11.82
N ALA A 64 12.76 11.15 -12.02
CA ALA A 64 12.99 9.76 -11.73
C ALA A 64 14.11 9.22 -12.63
N PRO A 65 15.06 8.44 -12.11
CA PRO A 65 16.04 7.78 -12.95
C PRO A 65 15.32 6.80 -13.89
N ARG A 66 15.92 6.52 -15.04
CA ARG A 66 15.42 5.44 -15.88
C ARG A 66 15.53 4.14 -15.12
N ALA A 67 14.48 3.34 -15.13
CA ALA A 67 14.47 2.03 -14.51
C ALA A 67 15.68 1.22 -15.00
N ALA A 68 16.54 0.84 -14.09
CA ALA A 68 17.70 0.04 -14.39
C ALA A 68 17.46 -1.38 -13.85
N ILE A 69 17.88 -2.39 -14.62
CA ILE A 69 17.64 -3.79 -14.28
C ILE A 69 18.75 -4.30 -13.35
N GLY A 70 18.36 -5.07 -12.32
CA GLY A 70 19.29 -5.75 -11.43
C GLY A 70 19.83 -4.90 -10.28
N PHE A 71 20.75 -5.48 -9.50
CA PHE A 71 21.27 -4.91 -8.26
C PHE A 71 21.92 -3.53 -8.43
N LEU A 72 22.74 -3.33 -9.47
CA LEU A 72 23.34 -2.03 -9.76
C LEU A 72 22.30 -0.99 -10.16
N GLY A 73 21.19 -1.42 -10.77
CA GLY A 73 20.07 -0.56 -11.09
C GLY A 73 19.40 0.00 -9.84
N TYR A 74 19.16 -0.83 -8.86
CA TYR A 74 18.62 -0.39 -7.57
C TYR A 74 19.56 0.57 -6.84
N ILE A 75 20.87 0.30 -6.82
CA ILE A 75 21.86 1.21 -6.22
C ILE A 75 21.82 2.58 -6.92
N TRP A 76 21.73 2.58 -8.24
CA TRP A 76 21.64 3.82 -9.02
C TRP A 76 20.34 4.58 -8.72
N GLU A 77 19.19 3.89 -8.70
CA GLU A 77 17.88 4.47 -8.45
C GLU A 77 17.81 5.10 -7.05
N TYR A 78 18.12 4.32 -6.02
CA TYR A 78 18.15 4.84 -4.65
C TYR A 78 19.22 5.89 -4.41
N GLY A 79 20.40 5.74 -5.00
CA GLY A 79 21.48 6.72 -4.92
C GLY A 79 21.08 8.06 -5.53
N TRP A 80 20.52 8.04 -6.74
CA TRP A 80 20.01 9.24 -7.41
C TRP A 80 18.91 9.90 -6.60
N SER A 81 17.93 9.13 -6.15
CA SER A 81 16.81 9.63 -5.34
C SER A 81 17.28 10.26 -4.04
N MET A 82 18.31 9.70 -3.40
CA MET A 82 18.94 10.27 -2.21
C MET A 82 19.58 11.62 -2.50
N VAL A 83 20.39 11.72 -3.56
CA VAL A 83 21.05 12.97 -3.94
C VAL A 83 20.02 14.04 -4.31
N ALA A 84 19.05 13.70 -5.12
CA ALA A 84 17.98 14.62 -5.52
C ALA A 84 17.14 15.08 -4.32
N SER A 85 16.75 14.16 -3.44
CA SER A 85 16.01 14.48 -2.21
C SER A 85 16.83 15.34 -1.26
N PHE A 86 18.13 15.13 -1.16
CA PHE A 86 19.02 15.95 -0.35
C PHE A 86 19.03 17.42 -0.83
N PHE A 87 19.22 17.66 -2.12
CA PHE A 87 19.22 19.04 -2.67
C PHE A 87 17.85 19.69 -2.60
N LEU A 88 16.77 18.96 -2.88
CA LEU A 88 15.43 19.51 -2.74
C LEU A 88 15.06 19.78 -1.27
N THR A 89 15.53 18.97 -0.33
CA THR A 89 15.34 19.23 1.10
C THR A 89 16.08 20.50 1.52
N ALA A 90 17.30 20.73 1.01
CA ALA A 90 18.02 21.98 1.27
C ALA A 90 17.29 23.20 0.67
N LEU A 91 16.79 23.09 -0.55
CA LEU A 91 15.99 24.11 -1.19
C LEU A 91 14.72 24.43 -0.34
N VAL A 92 13.95 23.42 0.05
CA VAL A 92 12.76 23.59 0.89
C VAL A 92 13.13 24.20 2.25
N PHE A 93 14.26 23.79 2.84
CA PHE A 93 14.70 24.36 4.12
C PHE A 93 14.97 25.85 4.03
N LEU A 94 15.59 26.31 2.93
CA LEU A 94 15.93 27.73 2.71
C LEU A 94 14.75 28.58 2.27
N THR A 95 13.78 28.01 1.57
CA THR A 95 12.63 28.74 1.01
C THR A 95 11.40 28.68 1.90
N ASP A 96 10.85 27.48 2.08
CA ASP A 96 9.59 27.25 2.79
C ASP A 96 9.81 26.92 4.27
N GLY A 97 10.97 26.36 4.60
CA GLY A 97 11.31 25.81 5.90
C GLY A 97 10.44 24.63 6.30
N PHE A 98 10.92 23.83 7.24
CA PHE A 98 10.15 22.75 7.88
C PHE A 98 10.58 22.61 9.33
N ASP A 99 9.74 21.94 10.11
CA ASP A 99 9.93 21.71 11.55
C ASP A 99 10.11 20.22 11.85
N VAL A 100 9.60 19.36 10.96
CA VAL A 100 9.74 17.92 11.01
C VAL A 100 9.96 17.34 9.60
N ILE A 101 10.84 16.34 9.51
CA ILE A 101 10.96 15.46 8.35
C ILE A 101 10.15 14.22 8.67
N HIS A 102 9.26 13.81 7.77
CA HIS A 102 8.53 12.56 7.80
C HIS A 102 9.01 11.71 6.62
N ALA A 103 9.85 10.71 6.88
CA ALA A 103 10.35 9.83 5.85
C ALA A 103 9.52 8.55 5.78
N HIS A 104 9.08 8.24 4.57
CA HIS A 104 8.36 7.01 4.24
C HIS A 104 9.34 5.97 3.70
N ASN A 105 9.35 4.79 4.26
CA ASN A 105 10.20 3.72 3.75
C ASN A 105 9.50 2.86 2.68
N PRO A 106 10.23 2.15 1.83
CA PRO A 106 11.63 2.33 1.56
C PRO A 106 11.91 3.65 0.79
N PRO A 107 13.15 4.21 0.84
CA PRO A 107 14.35 3.67 1.44
C PRO A 107 14.59 4.18 2.89
N ASP A 108 15.18 3.32 3.71
CA ASP A 108 15.58 3.70 5.06
C ASP A 108 16.77 4.67 5.08
N THR A 109 17.43 4.88 3.95
CA THR A 109 18.56 5.82 3.79
C THR A 109 18.17 7.30 3.99
N PHE A 110 16.90 7.66 3.97
CA PHE A 110 16.46 9.02 4.31
C PHE A 110 16.84 9.45 5.73
N VAL A 111 17.23 8.51 6.60
CA VAL A 111 17.79 8.81 7.92
C VAL A 111 19.01 9.73 7.83
N PHE A 112 19.87 9.61 6.80
CA PHE A 112 21.05 10.47 6.65
C PHE A 112 20.68 11.94 6.39
N ILE A 113 19.62 12.19 5.64
CA ILE A 113 19.05 13.53 5.47
C ILE A 113 18.49 14.03 6.81
N ALA A 114 17.68 13.19 7.49
CA ALA A 114 17.08 13.57 8.76
C ALA A 114 18.12 13.87 9.84
N MET A 115 19.19 13.07 9.94
CA MET A 115 20.30 13.30 10.89
C MET A 115 20.93 14.69 10.73
N LEU A 116 21.18 15.11 9.48
CA LEU A 116 21.73 16.43 9.22
C LEU A 116 20.80 17.54 9.77
N TYR A 117 19.51 17.44 9.52
CA TYR A 117 18.57 18.49 9.96
C TYR A 117 18.23 18.41 11.45
N LYS A 118 18.47 17.27 12.11
CA LYS A 118 18.41 17.20 13.58
C LYS A 118 19.44 18.11 14.24
N LEU A 119 20.59 18.35 13.63
CA LEU A 119 21.59 19.34 14.09
C LEU A 119 21.03 20.76 14.10
N PHE A 120 20.04 21.04 13.26
CA PHE A 120 19.32 22.32 13.22
C PHE A 120 18.03 22.31 14.07
N GLY A 121 17.90 21.36 14.99
CA GLY A 121 16.75 21.23 15.91
C GLY A 121 15.46 20.77 15.24
N LYS A 122 15.54 20.15 14.05
CA LYS A 122 14.36 19.58 13.38
C LYS A 122 14.03 18.20 13.94
N ARG A 123 12.74 17.85 13.92
CA ARG A 123 12.26 16.55 14.35
C ARG A 123 12.23 15.56 13.20
N PHE A 124 12.26 14.28 13.54
CA PHE A 124 12.24 13.20 12.57
C PHE A 124 11.14 12.18 12.92
N VAL A 125 10.19 11.98 12.02
CA VAL A 125 9.18 10.92 12.05
C VAL A 125 9.55 9.89 11.00
N TYR A 126 9.61 8.65 11.39
CA TYR A 126 9.85 7.51 10.50
C TYR A 126 8.56 6.75 10.29
N ASP A 127 8.08 6.69 9.06
CA ASP A 127 6.95 5.84 8.66
C ASP A 127 7.47 4.49 8.20
N HIS A 128 7.49 3.54 9.12
CA HIS A 128 7.94 2.17 8.91
C HIS A 128 6.75 1.31 8.47
N HIS A 129 6.46 1.32 7.17
CA HIS A 129 5.31 0.63 6.58
C HIS A 129 5.69 -0.54 5.68
N ASP A 130 6.98 -0.75 5.41
CA ASP A 130 7.54 -1.89 4.74
C ASP A 130 8.73 -2.47 5.51
N LEU A 131 8.87 -3.80 5.53
CA LEU A 131 10.03 -4.51 6.06
C LEU A 131 11.03 -4.71 4.91
N SER A 132 11.87 -3.71 4.66
CA SER A 132 12.78 -3.66 3.50
C SER A 132 13.67 -4.90 3.36
N ALA A 133 14.17 -5.43 4.47
CA ALA A 133 15.04 -6.61 4.48
C ALA A 133 14.28 -7.89 4.13
N GLU A 134 13.12 -8.11 4.75
CA GLU A 134 12.25 -9.27 4.49
C GLU A 134 11.68 -9.21 3.07
N MET A 135 11.31 -8.02 2.58
CA MET A 135 10.85 -7.81 1.21
C MET A 135 11.95 -8.15 0.19
N TYR A 136 13.19 -7.75 0.46
CA TYR A 136 14.34 -8.09 -0.37
C TYR A 136 14.50 -9.63 -0.50
N GLU A 137 14.43 -10.36 0.61
CA GLU A 137 14.50 -11.82 0.58
C GLU A 137 13.30 -12.46 -0.11
N ALA A 138 12.09 -11.97 0.15
CA ALA A 138 10.88 -12.49 -0.46
C ALA A 138 10.90 -12.32 -1.99
N ARG A 139 11.33 -11.16 -2.51
CA ARG A 139 11.46 -10.90 -3.95
C ARG A 139 12.47 -11.82 -4.64
N LEU A 140 13.53 -12.20 -3.95
CA LEU A 140 14.56 -13.08 -4.46
C LEU A 140 14.33 -14.56 -4.10
N SER A 141 13.18 -14.90 -3.55
CA SER A 141 12.83 -16.28 -3.12
C SER A 141 13.92 -16.91 -2.23
N GLY A 142 14.44 -16.11 -1.28
CA GLY A 142 15.49 -16.56 -0.35
C GLY A 142 16.90 -16.63 -0.95
N ARG A 143 17.10 -16.17 -2.20
CA ARG A 143 18.40 -16.13 -2.88
C ARG A 143 19.13 -14.79 -2.70
N GLY A 144 18.67 -13.96 -1.79
CA GLY A 144 19.28 -12.68 -1.47
C GLY A 144 20.70 -12.83 -0.89
N THR A 145 21.51 -11.79 -1.08
CA THR A 145 22.87 -11.76 -0.51
C THR A 145 22.78 -11.42 0.98
N PRO A 146 23.34 -12.26 1.90
CA PRO A 146 23.26 -12.00 3.34
C PRO A 146 23.87 -10.66 3.77
N VAL A 147 24.80 -10.12 3.00
CA VAL A 147 25.39 -8.80 3.26
C VAL A 147 24.36 -7.71 3.05
N VAL A 148 23.62 -7.74 1.93
CA VAL A 148 22.56 -6.75 1.64
C VAL A 148 21.45 -6.81 2.70
N TYR A 149 21.01 -8.00 3.06
CA TYR A 149 20.03 -8.19 4.14
C TYR A 149 20.50 -7.54 5.46
N ARG A 150 21.75 -7.78 5.87
CA ARG A 150 22.32 -7.18 7.09
C ARG A 150 22.43 -5.66 7.00
N VAL A 151 22.76 -5.12 5.83
CA VAL A 151 22.80 -3.66 5.61
C VAL A 151 21.42 -3.05 5.73
N LEU A 152 20.38 -3.68 5.15
CA LEU A 152 19.00 -3.21 5.29
C LEU A 152 18.53 -3.22 6.75
N ILE A 153 18.82 -4.30 7.50
CA ILE A 153 18.54 -4.36 8.95
C ILE A 153 19.29 -3.27 9.72
N TRP A 154 20.54 -3.01 9.36
CA TRP A 154 21.32 -1.96 10.01
C TRP A 154 20.73 -0.56 9.72
N LEU A 155 20.32 -0.29 8.48
CA LEU A 155 19.66 0.97 8.10
C LEU A 155 18.35 1.16 8.84
N GLU A 156 17.50 0.12 8.93
CA GLU A 156 16.26 0.16 9.70
C GLU A 156 16.52 0.49 11.18
N LYS A 157 17.50 -0.19 11.81
CA LYS A 157 17.88 0.09 13.20
C LYS A 157 18.38 1.51 13.38
N LEU A 158 19.19 2.00 12.45
CA LEU A 158 19.71 3.35 12.48
C LEU A 158 18.56 4.37 12.36
N THR A 159 17.61 4.12 11.45
CA THR A 159 16.44 4.98 11.26
C THR A 159 15.55 5.01 12.51
N CYS A 160 15.29 3.86 13.09
CA CYS A 160 14.57 3.75 14.37
C CYS A 160 15.27 4.48 15.53
N LEU A 161 16.59 4.39 15.60
CA LEU A 161 17.39 5.05 16.65
C LEU A 161 17.28 6.57 16.59
N PHE A 162 17.35 7.13 15.37
CA PHE A 162 17.32 8.59 15.17
C PHE A 162 15.91 9.18 15.10
N ALA A 163 14.86 8.35 14.91
CA ALA A 163 13.49 8.83 14.88
C ALA A 163 13.04 9.37 16.25
N ASP A 164 12.44 10.55 16.24
CA ASP A 164 11.75 11.09 17.43
C ASP A 164 10.42 10.36 17.66
N HIS A 165 9.80 9.86 16.58
CA HIS A 165 8.60 9.03 16.63
C HIS A 165 8.57 8.08 15.43
N VAL A 166 8.04 6.88 15.63
CA VAL A 166 7.87 5.86 14.59
C VAL A 166 6.39 5.61 14.36
N ILE A 167 5.97 5.72 13.12
CA ILE A 167 4.64 5.32 12.67
C ILE A 167 4.76 3.93 12.04
N VAL A 168 3.83 3.05 12.34
CA VAL A 168 3.78 1.68 11.81
C VAL A 168 2.39 1.32 11.33
N THR A 169 2.26 0.34 10.44
CA THR A 169 0.97 -0.03 9.84
C THR A 169 0.13 -0.98 10.69
N ASN A 170 0.77 -1.81 11.54
CA ASN A 170 0.10 -2.86 12.29
C ASN A 170 0.88 -3.29 13.54
N GLU A 171 0.32 -4.22 14.32
CA GLU A 171 0.96 -4.72 15.55
C GLU A 171 2.22 -5.54 15.27
N SER A 172 2.28 -6.22 14.13
CA SER A 172 3.48 -6.97 13.72
C SER A 172 4.66 -6.02 13.49
N TYR A 173 4.46 -4.93 12.74
CA TYR A 173 5.49 -3.91 12.53
C TYR A 173 5.85 -3.17 13.83
N LYS A 174 4.88 -2.94 14.73
CA LYS A 174 5.16 -2.37 16.05
C LYS A 174 6.14 -3.25 16.83
N ARG A 175 5.96 -4.57 16.80
CA ARG A 175 6.91 -5.51 17.43
C ARG A 175 8.30 -5.40 16.82
N PHE A 176 8.43 -5.35 15.50
CA PHE A 176 9.72 -5.14 14.84
C PHE A 176 10.40 -3.83 15.26
N ALA A 177 9.64 -2.74 15.33
CA ALA A 177 10.18 -1.45 15.80
C ALA A 177 10.65 -1.52 17.26
N MET A 178 9.93 -2.25 18.12
CA MET A 178 10.30 -2.43 19.54
C MET A 178 11.49 -3.38 19.72
N GLU A 179 11.43 -4.56 19.14
CA GLU A 179 12.39 -5.64 19.39
C GLU A 179 13.69 -5.43 18.60
N ARG A 180 13.56 -5.13 17.31
CA ARG A 180 14.69 -4.97 16.40
C ARG A 180 15.21 -3.54 16.35
N GLY A 181 14.28 -2.56 16.26
CA GLY A 181 14.60 -1.14 16.25
C GLY A 181 14.87 -0.53 17.62
N ARG A 182 14.56 -1.24 18.72
CA ARG A 182 14.68 -0.82 20.12
C ARG A 182 13.98 0.51 20.43
N VAL A 183 12.87 0.77 19.72
CA VAL A 183 12.07 1.97 19.94
C VAL A 183 11.16 1.75 21.16
N PRO A 184 11.15 2.66 22.14
CA PRO A 184 10.18 2.59 23.24
C PRO A 184 8.75 2.65 22.74
N GLU A 185 7.84 1.85 23.29
CA GLU A 185 6.44 1.80 22.88
C GLU A 185 5.76 3.16 22.84
N THR A 186 6.12 4.05 23.81
CA THR A 186 5.59 5.42 23.87
C THR A 186 5.93 6.29 22.67
N ARG A 187 6.93 5.91 21.88
CA ARG A 187 7.33 6.59 20.64
C ARG A 187 6.87 5.86 19.36
N ILE A 188 5.93 4.92 19.50
CA ILE A 188 5.38 4.19 18.36
C ILE A 188 3.87 4.46 18.28
N THR A 189 3.38 4.73 17.09
CA THR A 189 1.94 4.85 16.84
C THR A 189 1.54 4.01 15.62
N ILE A 190 0.50 3.20 15.79
CA ILE A 190 -0.08 2.45 14.68
C ILE A 190 -1.02 3.35 13.90
N VAL A 191 -0.69 3.56 12.62
CA VAL A 191 -1.51 4.25 11.63
C VAL A 191 -1.77 3.27 10.50
N ARG A 192 -2.88 2.54 10.58
CA ARG A 192 -3.23 1.51 9.61
C ARG A 192 -3.60 2.11 8.26
N ASN A 193 -3.25 1.41 7.20
CA ASN A 193 -3.88 1.64 5.91
C ASN A 193 -5.36 1.29 6.01
N GLY A 194 -6.22 2.03 5.32
CA GLY A 194 -7.66 1.79 5.38
C GLY A 194 -8.38 2.34 4.16
N ILE A 195 -9.60 1.89 3.93
CA ILE A 195 -10.48 2.42 2.89
C ILE A 195 -11.15 3.68 3.43
N GLU A 196 -11.25 4.73 2.62
CA GLU A 196 -11.98 5.95 2.99
C GLU A 196 -13.49 5.65 3.06
N LEU A 197 -14.17 6.04 4.14
CA LEU A 197 -15.60 5.79 4.33
C LEU A 197 -16.45 6.34 3.17
N ASN A 198 -16.08 7.49 2.64
CA ASN A 198 -16.78 8.11 1.52
C ASN A 198 -16.73 7.27 0.24
N SER A 199 -15.70 6.44 0.07
CA SER A 199 -15.57 5.56 -1.09
C SER A 199 -16.48 4.33 -1.03
N LEU A 200 -17.08 4.05 0.13
CA LEU A 200 -18.03 2.96 0.32
C LEU A 200 -19.46 3.36 -0.12
N ASN A 201 -19.68 4.66 -0.33
CA ASN A 201 -20.99 5.19 -0.72
C ASN A 201 -21.06 5.21 -2.25
N GLY A 202 -21.91 4.41 -2.82
CA GLY A 202 -22.16 4.37 -4.26
C GLY A 202 -22.48 2.95 -4.73
N ASN A 203 -23.54 2.85 -5.53
CA ASN A 203 -23.84 1.61 -6.22
C ASN A 203 -22.88 1.47 -7.37
N ILE A 204 -22.12 0.37 -7.42
CA ILE A 204 -21.16 0.10 -8.49
C ILE A 204 -21.76 -0.95 -9.39
N ASP A 205 -22.09 -0.58 -10.62
CA ASP A 205 -22.54 -1.54 -11.60
C ASP A 205 -21.42 -2.52 -11.94
N PRO A 206 -21.62 -3.82 -11.71
CA PRO A 206 -20.63 -4.83 -12.07
C PRO A 206 -20.37 -4.86 -13.58
N ASP A 207 -19.17 -5.30 -13.97
CA ASP A 207 -18.88 -5.49 -15.39
C ASP A 207 -19.85 -6.50 -16.03
N ARG A 208 -20.62 -6.02 -17.03
CA ARG A 208 -21.69 -6.81 -17.66
C ARG A 208 -21.16 -7.98 -18.48
N ARG A 209 -19.96 -7.85 -19.05
CA ARG A 209 -19.35 -8.92 -19.85
C ARG A 209 -18.98 -10.10 -18.95
N LEU A 210 -18.36 -9.85 -17.82
CA LEU A 210 -18.03 -10.90 -16.84
C LEU A 210 -19.29 -11.56 -16.28
N ARG A 211 -20.28 -10.77 -15.91
CA ARG A 211 -21.56 -11.31 -15.41
C ARG A 211 -22.33 -12.11 -16.46
N GLY A 212 -22.19 -11.78 -17.72
CA GLY A 212 -22.82 -12.49 -18.84
C GLY A 212 -22.15 -13.81 -19.22
N MET A 213 -21.01 -14.18 -18.63
CA MET A 213 -20.30 -15.43 -18.96
C MET A 213 -20.99 -16.71 -18.48
N GLY A 214 -21.92 -16.60 -17.53
CA GLY A 214 -22.56 -17.78 -16.90
C GLY A 214 -21.57 -18.67 -16.12
N LYS A 215 -20.43 -18.13 -15.72
CA LYS A 215 -19.36 -18.78 -14.95
C LYS A 215 -19.16 -18.09 -13.61
N THR A 216 -18.62 -18.82 -12.64
CA THR A 216 -18.14 -18.19 -11.40
C THR A 216 -16.93 -17.31 -11.69
N ILE A 217 -16.98 -16.05 -11.31
CA ILE A 217 -15.89 -15.10 -11.54
C ILE A 217 -14.99 -15.04 -10.30
N ILE A 218 -13.71 -15.39 -10.49
CA ILE A 218 -12.67 -15.30 -9.46
C ILE A 218 -11.87 -14.04 -9.73
N GLY A 219 -11.75 -13.15 -8.74
CA GLY A 219 -11.07 -11.86 -8.87
C GLY A 219 -9.78 -11.79 -8.05
N PHE A 220 -8.71 -11.32 -8.68
CA PHE A 220 -7.46 -10.92 -8.03
C PHE A 220 -7.10 -9.49 -8.45
N VAL A 221 -6.63 -8.67 -7.50
CA VAL A 221 -6.01 -7.37 -7.77
C VAL A 221 -4.70 -7.23 -7.02
N GLY A 222 -3.71 -6.64 -7.66
CA GLY A 222 -2.45 -6.28 -6.99
C GLY A 222 -1.26 -6.20 -7.92
N VAL A 223 -0.12 -5.86 -7.32
CA VAL A 223 1.17 -5.99 -7.98
C VAL A 223 1.44 -7.48 -8.22
N MET A 224 2.08 -7.80 -9.34
CA MET A 224 2.46 -9.17 -9.70
C MET A 224 3.99 -9.30 -9.60
N GLY A 225 4.51 -9.17 -8.40
CA GLY A 225 5.89 -9.49 -8.05
C GLY A 225 6.03 -10.96 -7.67
N PHE A 226 7.26 -11.42 -7.50
CA PHE A 226 7.55 -12.82 -7.13
C PHE A 226 7.05 -13.17 -5.72
N GLN A 227 6.87 -12.17 -4.84
CA GLN A 227 6.37 -12.34 -3.49
C GLN A 227 4.84 -12.34 -3.38
N ASP A 228 4.12 -11.95 -4.44
CA ASP A 228 2.67 -11.66 -4.37
C ASP A 228 1.79 -12.92 -4.59
N GLY A 229 2.39 -14.08 -4.87
CA GLY A 229 1.72 -15.39 -4.84
C GLY A 229 0.78 -15.69 -6.01
N VAL A 230 0.85 -14.93 -7.12
CA VAL A 230 0.03 -15.23 -8.30
C VAL A 230 0.41 -16.58 -8.92
N ASP A 231 1.66 -17.01 -8.77
CA ASP A 231 2.13 -18.34 -9.17
C ASP A 231 1.49 -19.46 -8.33
N TYR A 232 1.26 -19.25 -7.03
CA TYR A 232 0.49 -20.15 -6.16
C TYR A 232 -0.98 -20.21 -6.61
N LEU A 233 -1.58 -19.07 -6.90
CA LEU A 233 -2.94 -19.02 -7.45
C LEU A 233 -3.04 -19.79 -8.76
N LEU A 234 -2.10 -19.63 -9.69
CA LEU A 234 -2.12 -20.38 -10.96
C LEU A 234 -2.00 -21.89 -10.73
N ARG A 235 -1.21 -22.35 -9.76
CA ARG A 235 -1.12 -23.76 -9.41
C ARG A 235 -2.41 -24.26 -8.75
N ALA A 236 -3.03 -23.46 -7.89
CA ALA A 236 -4.34 -23.79 -7.33
C ALA A 236 -5.44 -23.88 -8.40
N LEU A 237 -5.46 -22.96 -9.37
CA LEU A 237 -6.40 -23.01 -10.50
C LEU A 237 -6.16 -24.26 -11.38
N ARG A 238 -4.91 -24.69 -11.53
CA ARG A 238 -4.62 -25.95 -12.21
C ARG A 238 -5.23 -27.16 -11.46
N HIS A 239 -5.12 -27.20 -10.13
CA HIS A 239 -5.79 -28.24 -9.33
C HIS A 239 -7.32 -28.17 -9.51
N LEU A 240 -7.88 -26.97 -9.56
CA LEU A 240 -9.31 -26.77 -9.78
C LEU A 240 -9.75 -27.38 -11.12
N VAL A 241 -9.02 -27.12 -12.21
CA VAL A 241 -9.34 -27.63 -13.55
C VAL A 241 -9.11 -29.13 -13.68
N TYR A 242 -7.94 -29.61 -13.32
CA TYR A 242 -7.52 -30.98 -13.69
C TYR A 242 -7.80 -32.01 -12.61
N ASP A 243 -7.69 -31.68 -11.33
CA ASP A 243 -7.91 -32.62 -10.23
C ASP A 243 -9.37 -32.61 -9.78
N LEU A 244 -9.98 -31.41 -9.64
CA LEU A 244 -11.37 -31.24 -9.25
C LEU A 244 -12.34 -31.18 -10.45
N ARG A 245 -11.80 -31.13 -11.68
CA ARG A 245 -12.55 -31.12 -12.95
C ARG A 245 -13.57 -29.99 -13.05
N ARG A 246 -13.23 -28.82 -12.49
CA ARG A 246 -14.05 -27.60 -12.55
C ARG A 246 -13.59 -26.72 -13.69
N THR A 247 -14.47 -26.42 -14.62
CA THR A 247 -14.24 -25.54 -15.78
C THR A 247 -15.25 -24.41 -15.87
N ASP A 248 -16.20 -24.38 -14.92
CA ASP A 248 -17.31 -23.44 -14.81
C ASP A 248 -16.92 -22.15 -14.08
N PHE A 249 -15.67 -21.75 -14.18
CA PHE A 249 -15.15 -20.49 -13.63
C PHE A 249 -14.36 -19.68 -14.67
N HIS A 250 -14.16 -18.40 -14.38
CA HIS A 250 -13.24 -17.51 -15.09
C HIS A 250 -12.50 -16.63 -14.09
N CYS A 251 -11.16 -16.65 -14.12
CA CYS A 251 -10.32 -15.89 -13.21
C CYS A 251 -9.80 -14.63 -13.91
N VAL A 252 -10.03 -13.46 -13.31
CA VAL A 252 -9.49 -12.18 -13.77
C VAL A 252 -8.37 -11.71 -12.86
N LEU A 253 -7.18 -11.51 -13.44
CA LEU A 253 -5.98 -11.04 -12.76
C LEU A 253 -5.73 -9.58 -13.15
N ILE A 254 -6.01 -8.66 -12.22
CA ILE A 254 -5.91 -7.22 -12.43
C ILE A 254 -4.63 -6.70 -11.78
N GLY A 255 -3.78 -6.05 -12.56
CA GLY A 255 -2.49 -5.52 -12.11
C GLY A 255 -1.36 -5.90 -13.05
N GLY A 256 -0.14 -5.71 -12.59
CA GLY A 256 1.08 -6.03 -13.34
C GLY A 256 2.30 -5.94 -12.44
N GLY A 257 3.48 -6.20 -12.95
CA GLY A 257 4.72 -6.16 -12.17
C GLY A 257 5.82 -7.02 -12.80
N ASP A 258 6.93 -7.16 -12.08
CA ASP A 258 8.14 -7.81 -12.58
C ASP A 258 7.93 -9.27 -12.98
N ALA A 259 6.98 -9.98 -12.35
CA ALA A 259 6.66 -11.36 -12.64
C ALA A 259 5.63 -11.54 -13.78
N TRP A 260 5.07 -10.45 -14.34
CA TRP A 260 3.98 -10.49 -15.32
C TRP A 260 4.23 -11.45 -16.48
N ALA A 261 5.38 -11.31 -17.15
CA ALA A 261 5.70 -12.14 -18.31
C ALA A 261 5.87 -13.62 -17.95
N SER A 262 6.54 -13.90 -16.83
CA SER A 262 6.74 -15.27 -16.35
C SER A 262 5.43 -15.92 -15.89
N LEU A 263 4.52 -15.18 -15.27
CA LEU A 263 3.20 -15.66 -14.85
C LEU A 263 2.30 -15.98 -16.04
N LYS A 264 2.30 -15.15 -17.09
CA LYS A 264 1.59 -15.48 -18.35
C LYS A 264 2.14 -16.75 -18.99
N ALA A 265 3.46 -16.90 -19.04
CA ALA A 265 4.09 -18.12 -19.55
C ALA A 265 3.74 -19.33 -18.68
N GLN A 266 3.67 -19.18 -17.36
CA GLN A 266 3.25 -20.22 -16.43
C GLN A 266 1.80 -20.64 -16.64
N ALA A 267 0.88 -19.69 -16.79
CA ALA A 267 -0.54 -19.97 -17.06
C ALA A 267 -0.71 -20.83 -18.33
N ARG A 268 0.00 -20.49 -19.42
CA ARG A 268 0.02 -21.28 -20.65
C ARG A 268 0.56 -22.71 -20.43
N ARG A 269 1.71 -22.86 -19.73
CA ARG A 269 2.27 -24.18 -19.43
C ARG A 269 1.35 -25.05 -18.58
N LEU A 270 0.52 -24.42 -17.74
CA LEU A 270 -0.46 -25.10 -16.90
C LEU A 270 -1.81 -25.34 -17.62
N GLY A 271 -1.95 -24.94 -18.90
CA GLY A 271 -3.16 -25.13 -19.68
C GLY A 271 -4.35 -24.30 -19.19
N LEU A 272 -4.11 -23.07 -18.72
CA LEU A 272 -5.12 -22.21 -18.11
C LEU A 272 -5.60 -21.07 -19.02
N ASP A 273 -5.22 -21.03 -20.29
CA ASP A 273 -5.51 -19.91 -21.21
C ASP A 273 -7.01 -19.60 -21.34
N GLU A 274 -7.87 -20.63 -21.29
CA GLU A 274 -9.33 -20.46 -21.36
C GLU A 274 -9.99 -20.06 -20.04
N HIS A 275 -9.25 -20.18 -18.92
CA HIS A 275 -9.74 -19.97 -17.57
C HIS A 275 -9.21 -18.71 -16.90
N VAL A 276 -8.08 -18.15 -17.38
CA VAL A 276 -7.39 -17.03 -16.74
C VAL A 276 -7.19 -15.88 -17.71
N GLN A 277 -7.63 -14.70 -17.32
CA GLN A 277 -7.45 -13.47 -18.08
C GLN A 277 -6.56 -12.48 -17.30
N PHE A 278 -5.44 -12.09 -17.93
CA PHE A 278 -4.57 -11.03 -17.43
C PHE A 278 -5.02 -9.68 -17.98
N MET A 279 -5.47 -8.78 -17.10
CA MET A 279 -6.11 -7.51 -17.47
C MET A 279 -5.15 -6.32 -17.58
N GLY A 280 -3.95 -6.42 -16.98
CA GLY A 280 -3.07 -5.27 -16.81
C GLY A 280 -3.52 -4.35 -15.68
N PHE A 281 -2.87 -3.18 -15.59
CA PHE A 281 -3.22 -2.18 -14.57
C PHE A 281 -4.55 -1.51 -14.91
N ILE A 282 -5.48 -1.60 -13.97
CA ILE A 282 -6.79 -0.93 -13.99
C ILE A 282 -6.95 -0.20 -12.67
N PHE A 283 -7.50 1.00 -12.67
CA PHE A 283 -7.61 1.87 -11.49
C PHE A 283 -9.01 2.48 -11.36
N GLY A 284 -9.27 3.04 -10.18
CA GLY A 284 -10.45 3.85 -9.93
C GLY A 284 -11.76 3.08 -10.05
N GLU A 285 -12.74 3.70 -10.72
CA GLU A 285 -14.08 3.14 -10.83
C GLU A 285 -14.12 1.87 -11.69
N GLU A 286 -13.31 1.80 -12.73
CA GLU A 286 -13.23 0.63 -13.60
C GLU A 286 -12.74 -0.61 -12.82
N LEU A 287 -11.70 -0.47 -11.98
CA LEU A 287 -11.26 -1.53 -11.08
C LEU A 287 -12.41 -2.03 -10.19
N ARG A 288 -13.14 -1.09 -9.59
CA ARG A 288 -14.26 -1.43 -8.72
C ARG A 288 -15.37 -2.17 -9.47
N ARG A 289 -15.63 -1.83 -10.73
CA ARG A 289 -16.61 -2.52 -11.59
C ARG A 289 -16.21 -3.98 -11.85
N TYR A 290 -14.92 -4.23 -12.18
CA TYR A 290 -14.42 -5.60 -12.35
C TYR A 290 -14.48 -6.41 -11.07
N LEU A 291 -14.00 -5.87 -9.96
CA LEU A 291 -14.06 -6.55 -8.66
C LEU A 291 -15.51 -6.75 -8.18
N SER A 292 -16.42 -5.83 -8.49
CA SER A 292 -17.85 -6.00 -8.18
C SER A 292 -18.49 -7.13 -8.99
N ALA A 293 -17.94 -7.47 -10.16
CA ALA A 293 -18.38 -8.62 -10.94
C ALA A 293 -17.87 -9.96 -10.40
N ALA A 294 -16.82 -9.96 -9.58
CA ALA A 294 -16.29 -11.19 -8.98
C ALA A 294 -17.29 -11.82 -8.01
N ASP A 295 -17.39 -13.15 -8.00
CA ASP A 295 -18.15 -13.94 -7.05
C ASP A 295 -17.28 -14.33 -5.85
N ILE A 296 -15.98 -14.54 -6.07
CA ILE A 296 -14.96 -14.91 -5.07
C ILE A 296 -13.73 -14.05 -5.35
N CYS A 297 -13.15 -13.44 -4.33
CA CYS A 297 -11.85 -12.79 -4.43
C CYS A 297 -10.78 -13.63 -3.73
N VAL A 298 -9.52 -13.53 -4.19
CA VAL A 298 -8.46 -14.42 -3.71
C VAL A 298 -7.20 -13.66 -3.29
N GLU A 299 -6.56 -14.14 -2.21
CA GLU A 299 -5.30 -13.65 -1.69
C GLU A 299 -4.36 -14.84 -1.43
N ALA A 300 -3.48 -15.11 -2.40
CA ALA A 300 -2.61 -16.27 -2.42
C ALA A 300 -1.14 -15.95 -2.09
N SER A 301 -0.86 -14.81 -1.43
CA SER A 301 0.50 -14.47 -1.02
C SER A 301 1.09 -15.55 -0.12
N PRO A 302 2.24 -16.17 -0.49
CA PRO A 302 2.80 -17.30 0.25
C PRO A 302 3.29 -16.89 1.63
N SER A 303 3.32 -17.84 2.54
CA SER A 303 3.92 -17.64 3.86
C SER A 303 5.43 -17.47 3.73
N ASN A 304 5.89 -16.30 4.07
CA ASN A 304 7.29 -15.93 4.25
C ASN A 304 7.37 -14.79 5.29
N PRO A 305 8.56 -14.43 5.80
CA PRO A 305 8.70 -13.41 6.83
C PRO A 305 8.13 -12.03 6.46
N TYR A 306 8.09 -11.67 5.19
CA TYR A 306 7.48 -10.41 4.72
C TYR A 306 5.95 -10.50 4.73
N ASN A 307 5.38 -11.46 4.00
CA ASN A 307 3.93 -11.56 3.82
C ASN A 307 3.18 -11.87 5.11
N ALA A 308 3.78 -12.68 6.01
CA ALA A 308 3.16 -13.04 7.28
C ALA A 308 2.84 -11.82 8.16
N HIS A 309 3.58 -10.73 7.99
CA HIS A 309 3.47 -9.52 8.80
C HIS A 309 2.90 -8.31 8.04
N SER A 310 2.76 -8.40 6.72
CA SER A 310 2.29 -7.30 5.88
C SER A 310 0.78 -7.26 5.77
N THR A 311 0.19 -6.06 5.98
CA THR A 311 -1.24 -5.86 5.77
C THR A 311 -1.54 -5.70 4.28
N MET A 312 -2.20 -6.68 3.69
CA MET A 312 -2.55 -6.68 2.26
C MET A 312 -3.76 -5.78 2.02
N PHE A 313 -3.55 -4.64 1.36
CA PHE A 313 -4.59 -3.65 1.09
C PHE A 313 -5.73 -4.21 0.23
N LYS A 314 -5.44 -5.12 -0.70
CA LYS A 314 -6.43 -5.77 -1.56
C LYS A 314 -7.52 -6.52 -0.78
N ILE A 315 -7.21 -7.10 0.39
CA ILE A 315 -8.22 -7.72 1.27
C ILE A 315 -9.27 -6.69 1.68
N MET A 316 -8.85 -5.47 2.06
CA MET A 316 -9.80 -4.40 2.42
C MET A 316 -10.60 -3.92 1.21
N GLU A 317 -10.01 -3.92 0.00
CA GLU A 317 -10.74 -3.61 -1.25
C GLU A 317 -11.84 -4.65 -1.50
N TYR A 318 -11.54 -5.95 -1.37
CA TYR A 318 -12.52 -7.04 -1.49
C TYR A 318 -13.63 -6.91 -0.46
N MET A 319 -13.25 -6.70 0.81
CA MET A 319 -14.19 -6.48 1.91
C MET A 319 -15.10 -5.28 1.66
N SER A 320 -14.56 -4.18 1.14
CA SER A 320 -15.33 -2.96 0.85
C SER A 320 -16.42 -3.17 -0.18
N LEU A 321 -16.22 -4.12 -1.08
CA LEU A 321 -17.15 -4.51 -2.15
C LEU A 321 -18.04 -5.70 -1.78
N GLY A 322 -17.97 -6.16 -0.53
CA GLY A 322 -18.79 -7.28 -0.06
C GLY A 322 -18.42 -8.61 -0.72
N LYS A 323 -17.14 -8.81 -1.03
CA LYS A 323 -16.71 -10.06 -1.67
C LYS A 323 -16.21 -11.07 -0.66
N PRO A 324 -16.67 -12.35 -0.75
CA PRO A 324 -16.07 -13.44 0.01
C PRO A 324 -14.62 -13.65 -0.45
N ILE A 325 -13.75 -14.01 0.47
CA ILE A 325 -12.32 -14.09 0.22
C ILE A 325 -11.84 -15.51 0.52
N VAL A 326 -11.01 -16.07 -0.36
CA VAL A 326 -10.16 -17.22 -0.04
C VAL A 326 -8.74 -16.72 0.13
N ALA A 327 -8.11 -17.00 1.27
CA ALA A 327 -6.78 -16.51 1.59
C ALA A 327 -5.93 -17.58 2.29
N PHE A 328 -4.61 -17.52 2.11
CA PHE A 328 -3.73 -18.25 3.00
C PHE A 328 -3.81 -17.72 4.43
N ASP A 329 -3.70 -18.62 5.41
CA ASP A 329 -3.80 -18.32 6.83
C ASP A 329 -2.54 -17.60 7.34
N LEU A 330 -2.46 -16.30 7.10
CA LEU A 330 -1.39 -15.44 7.59
C LEU A 330 -1.93 -14.52 8.69
N THR A 331 -1.04 -14.10 9.60
CA THR A 331 -1.40 -13.28 10.78
C THR A 331 -2.18 -12.01 10.41
N GLU A 332 -1.69 -11.25 9.43
CA GLU A 332 -2.35 -9.99 9.04
C GLU A 332 -3.57 -10.22 8.14
N HIS A 333 -3.65 -11.34 7.39
CA HIS A 333 -4.88 -11.72 6.68
C HIS A 333 -6.01 -12.01 7.67
N ARG A 334 -5.74 -12.83 8.72
CA ARG A 334 -6.70 -13.10 9.79
C ARG A 334 -7.12 -11.85 10.52
N PHE A 335 -6.17 -11.00 10.87
CA PHE A 335 -6.51 -9.74 11.53
C PHE A 335 -7.44 -8.89 10.67
N THR A 336 -7.15 -8.79 9.37
CA THR A 336 -7.87 -7.89 8.47
C THR A 336 -9.26 -8.41 8.13
N ALA A 337 -9.37 -9.65 7.64
CA ALA A 337 -10.63 -10.16 7.12
C ALA A 337 -11.50 -10.85 8.18
N GLN A 338 -10.90 -11.43 9.24
CA GLN A 338 -11.64 -12.23 10.25
C GLN A 338 -12.59 -13.24 9.57
N GLU A 339 -13.87 -13.23 9.92
CA GLU A 339 -14.89 -14.14 9.38
C GLU A 339 -15.35 -13.80 7.95
N ALA A 340 -14.82 -12.73 7.33
CA ALA A 340 -15.12 -12.41 5.93
C ALA A 340 -14.32 -13.27 4.92
N ALA A 341 -13.42 -14.12 5.41
CA ALA A 341 -12.58 -14.97 4.57
C ALA A 341 -12.60 -16.44 4.99
N VAL A 342 -12.42 -17.32 4.01
CA VAL A 342 -12.05 -18.72 4.20
C VAL A 342 -10.53 -18.81 4.18
N TYR A 343 -9.96 -19.35 5.25
CA TYR A 343 -8.52 -19.47 5.40
C TYR A 343 -8.05 -20.89 5.11
N VAL A 344 -6.98 -20.97 4.35
CA VAL A 344 -6.36 -22.21 3.92
C VAL A 344 -4.94 -22.29 4.49
N ARG A 345 -4.46 -23.50 4.75
CA ARG A 345 -3.09 -23.73 5.18
C ARG A 345 -2.12 -22.99 4.25
N PRO A 346 -1.17 -22.21 4.78
CA PRO A 346 -0.22 -21.49 3.96
C PRO A 346 0.54 -22.39 2.98
N ASN A 347 0.67 -21.91 1.74
CA ASN A 347 1.40 -22.57 0.66
C ASN A 347 0.81 -23.93 0.22
N ASP A 348 -0.46 -24.21 0.54
CA ASP A 348 -1.18 -25.41 0.12
C ASP A 348 -2.14 -25.07 -1.03
N GLU A 349 -1.65 -25.18 -2.27
CA GLU A 349 -2.41 -24.84 -3.47
C GLU A 349 -3.61 -25.76 -3.70
N ARG A 350 -3.51 -27.02 -3.28
CA ARG A 350 -4.61 -27.99 -3.42
C ARG A 350 -5.76 -27.63 -2.48
N ALA A 351 -5.47 -27.40 -1.20
CA ALA A 351 -6.49 -26.94 -0.25
C ALA A 351 -7.08 -25.57 -0.66
N PHE A 352 -6.27 -24.71 -1.30
CA PHE A 352 -6.76 -23.43 -1.83
C PHE A 352 -7.77 -23.64 -2.98
N ALA A 353 -7.51 -24.60 -3.89
CA ALA A 353 -8.44 -24.97 -4.94
C ALA A 353 -9.73 -25.58 -4.38
N GLU A 354 -9.62 -26.45 -3.36
CA GLU A 354 -10.77 -27.05 -2.68
C GLU A 354 -11.65 -25.99 -2.02
N ALA A 355 -11.07 -25.01 -1.34
CA ALA A 355 -11.81 -23.90 -0.74
C ALA A 355 -12.51 -23.00 -1.79
N ILE A 356 -11.89 -22.79 -2.95
CA ILE A 356 -12.54 -22.11 -4.07
C ILE A 356 -13.74 -22.93 -4.56
N ALA A 357 -13.57 -24.25 -4.79
CA ALA A 357 -14.63 -25.11 -5.26
C ALA A 357 -15.83 -25.14 -4.29
N GLU A 358 -15.58 -25.23 -2.98
CA GLU A 358 -16.64 -25.15 -1.97
C GLU A 358 -17.44 -23.84 -2.08
N LEU A 359 -16.77 -22.71 -2.24
CA LEU A 359 -17.45 -21.43 -2.40
C LEU A 359 -18.14 -21.29 -3.76
N MET A 360 -17.67 -21.95 -4.81
CA MET A 360 -18.36 -22.00 -6.10
C MET A 360 -19.75 -22.69 -5.95
N ASP A 361 -19.82 -23.72 -5.14
CA ASP A 361 -21.03 -24.54 -4.95
C ASP A 361 -22.00 -23.96 -3.90
N ASP A 362 -21.55 -23.01 -3.07
CA ASP A 362 -22.36 -22.45 -1.99
C ASP A 362 -22.58 -20.92 -2.13
N PRO A 363 -23.56 -20.49 -2.93
CA PRO A 363 -23.91 -19.07 -3.06
C PRO A 363 -24.37 -18.44 -1.74
N GLY A 364 -25.00 -19.21 -0.86
CA GLY A 364 -25.46 -18.75 0.44
C GLY A 364 -24.30 -18.38 1.36
N ARG A 365 -23.27 -19.25 1.40
CA ARG A 365 -22.04 -18.98 2.13
C ARG A 365 -21.27 -17.80 1.55
N ARG A 366 -21.22 -17.66 0.21
CA ARG A 366 -20.64 -16.47 -0.43
C ARG A 366 -21.32 -15.17 0.02
N ALA A 367 -22.64 -15.15 0.04
CA ALA A 367 -23.40 -14.00 0.48
C ALA A 367 -23.14 -13.67 1.96
N ALA A 368 -23.19 -14.68 2.84
CA ALA A 368 -22.93 -14.48 4.26
C ALA A 368 -21.54 -13.93 4.57
N LEU A 369 -20.49 -14.47 3.93
CA LEU A 369 -19.12 -13.95 4.05
C LEU A 369 -19.01 -12.52 3.52
N GLY A 370 -19.69 -12.23 2.40
CA GLY A 370 -19.69 -10.92 1.76
C GLY A 370 -20.30 -9.80 2.62
N GLU A 371 -21.28 -10.09 3.47
CA GLU A 371 -21.90 -9.10 4.37
C GLU A 371 -20.99 -8.64 5.51
N ILE A 372 -20.05 -9.50 5.94
CA ILE A 372 -19.16 -9.23 7.06
C ILE A 372 -18.14 -8.13 6.71
N GLY A 373 -17.56 -8.21 5.51
CA GLY A 373 -16.48 -7.32 5.08
C GLY A 373 -16.82 -5.82 5.17
N PRO A 374 -17.89 -5.34 4.49
CA PRO A 374 -18.25 -3.93 4.52
C PRO A 374 -18.60 -3.41 5.92
N ARG A 375 -19.21 -4.24 6.75
CA ARG A 375 -19.52 -3.88 8.14
C ARG A 375 -18.23 -3.63 8.92
N ARG A 376 -17.25 -4.55 8.82
CA ARG A 376 -15.97 -4.42 9.51
C ARG A 376 -15.17 -3.19 9.03
N ILE A 377 -15.16 -2.92 7.71
CA ILE A 377 -14.54 -1.71 7.18
C ILE A 377 -15.17 -0.47 7.80
N ARG A 378 -16.51 -0.36 7.77
CA ARG A 378 -17.24 0.81 8.30
C ARG A 378 -17.06 1.03 9.79
N THR A 379 -16.83 -0.01 10.57
CA THR A 379 -16.78 0.09 12.05
C THR A 379 -15.37 0.09 12.63
N GLN A 380 -14.33 -0.38 11.89
CA GLN A 380 -13.02 -0.64 12.47
C GLN A 380 -11.81 -0.32 11.57
N LEU A 381 -11.92 -0.53 10.25
CA LEU A 381 -10.75 -0.52 9.37
C LEU A 381 -10.74 0.64 8.39
N ALA A 382 -11.73 1.53 8.41
CA ALA A 382 -11.68 2.72 7.57
C ALA A 382 -10.50 3.62 7.94
N TRP A 383 -9.96 4.32 6.94
CA TRP A 383 -8.88 5.29 7.11
C TRP A 383 -9.21 6.34 8.18
N ASP A 384 -10.48 6.71 8.27
CA ASP A 384 -11.00 7.69 9.22
C ASP A 384 -10.65 7.34 10.68
N TYR A 385 -10.53 6.05 11.02
CA TYR A 385 -10.09 5.60 12.34
C TYR A 385 -8.57 5.71 12.57
N SER A 386 -7.79 5.82 11.51
CA SER A 386 -6.34 6.01 11.59
C SER A 386 -5.95 7.48 11.76
N ILE A 387 -6.79 8.42 11.29
CA ILE A 387 -6.53 9.87 11.39
C ILE A 387 -6.25 10.34 12.82
N PRO A 388 -7.06 9.99 13.84
CA PRO A 388 -6.78 10.40 15.22
C PRO A 388 -5.42 9.89 15.74
N ASN A 389 -4.98 8.71 15.30
CA ASN A 389 -3.69 8.15 15.67
C ASN A 389 -2.54 8.93 15.02
N LEU A 390 -2.65 9.22 13.72
CA LEU A 390 -1.69 10.06 13.00
C LEU A 390 -1.54 11.42 13.69
N LEU A 391 -2.65 12.09 14.00
CA LEU A 391 -2.63 13.37 14.69
C LEU A 391 -2.06 13.27 16.11
N ARG A 392 -2.23 12.15 16.81
CA ARG A 392 -1.65 11.90 18.12
C ARG A 392 -0.12 11.82 18.02
N ALA A 393 0.42 11.10 17.02
CA ALA A 393 1.87 11.06 16.78
C ALA A 393 2.43 12.47 16.59
N TYR A 394 1.79 13.29 15.78
CA TYR A 394 2.24 14.67 15.55
C TYR A 394 2.09 15.59 16.76
N ARG A 395 1.10 15.37 17.62
CA ARG A 395 0.98 16.09 18.88
C ARG A 395 2.17 15.83 19.81
N GLN A 396 2.70 14.61 19.81
CA GLN A 396 3.88 14.27 20.59
C GLN A 396 5.16 14.89 20.00
N VAL A 397 5.30 14.89 18.69
CA VAL A 397 6.49 15.42 17.99
C VAL A 397 6.53 16.95 17.97
N LEU A 398 5.38 17.59 17.77
CA LEU A 398 5.21 19.06 17.66
C LEU A 398 4.18 19.59 18.66
N PRO A 399 4.41 19.48 19.99
CA PRO A 399 3.39 19.81 20.97
C PRO A 399 2.94 21.29 20.93
N ARG A 400 3.82 22.23 20.58
CA ARG A 400 3.47 23.66 20.44
C ARG A 400 2.53 23.92 19.26
N ALA A 401 2.73 23.23 18.13
CA ALA A 401 1.83 23.31 16.98
C ALA A 401 0.45 22.77 17.34
N ALA A 402 0.39 21.63 18.01
CA ALA A 402 -0.85 21.00 18.43
C ALA A 402 -1.69 21.89 19.37
N GLN A 403 -1.07 22.61 20.31
CA GLN A 403 -1.78 23.56 21.17
C GLN A 403 -2.42 24.72 20.39
N ILE A 404 -1.71 25.25 19.40
CA ILE A 404 -2.22 26.36 18.58
C ILE A 404 -3.36 25.89 17.67
N LEU A 405 -3.17 24.72 17.01
CA LEU A 405 -4.16 24.16 16.08
C LEU A 405 -5.40 23.65 16.82
N GLY A 406 -5.25 23.07 18.01
CA GLY A 406 -6.37 22.62 18.84
C GLY A 406 -7.27 23.76 19.37
N GLN A 407 -6.76 24.98 19.45
CA GLN A 407 -7.57 26.18 19.77
C GLN A 407 -8.40 26.68 18.58
N VAL A 408 -7.99 26.32 17.34
CA VAL A 408 -8.68 26.74 16.10
C VAL A 408 -9.75 25.71 15.67
N SER A 409 -9.60 24.43 16.02
CA SER A 409 -10.48 23.34 15.59
C SER A 409 -11.41 22.84 16.70
N GLN A 410 -12.32 23.68 17.19
CA GLN A 410 -13.49 23.21 17.95
C GLN A 410 -14.66 22.80 17.06
N GLU A 411 -14.53 22.86 15.72
CA GLU A 411 -15.54 22.31 14.82
C GLU A 411 -15.25 20.84 14.48
N PRO A 412 -16.26 19.96 14.52
CA PRO A 412 -16.07 18.54 14.20
C PRO A 412 -15.68 18.38 12.72
N ILE A 413 -14.62 17.60 12.48
CA ILE A 413 -14.01 17.30 11.16
C ILE A 413 -15.02 16.71 10.14
N SER A 414 -16.23 16.35 10.57
CA SER A 414 -17.31 15.82 9.72
C SER A 414 -17.88 16.79 8.68
N LYS A 415 -17.48 18.08 8.65
CA LYS A 415 -18.01 19.09 7.72
C LYS A 415 -17.06 19.52 6.60
N VAL A 416 -15.83 19.03 6.57
CA VAL A 416 -14.93 19.31 5.45
C VAL A 416 -15.15 18.27 4.37
N GLN A 417 -16.15 18.48 3.52
CA GLN A 417 -16.25 17.77 2.24
C GLN A 417 -15.11 18.23 1.34
N PRO A 418 -14.15 17.38 0.96
CA PRO A 418 -13.30 17.67 -0.19
C PRO A 418 -14.20 17.70 -1.43
N LYS A 419 -14.18 18.76 -2.18
CA LYS A 419 -14.81 18.82 -3.50
C LYS A 419 -14.03 17.89 -4.46
N TYR A 420 -14.37 16.62 -4.44
CA TYR A 420 -13.89 15.64 -5.40
C TYR A 420 -14.80 15.59 -6.64
N SER A 421 -14.84 16.66 -7.42
CA SER A 421 -15.46 16.61 -8.73
C SER A 421 -14.57 17.35 -9.70
N SER A 422 -13.53 16.71 -10.24
CA SER A 422 -12.96 17.03 -11.57
C SER A 422 -11.56 16.46 -11.87
N LEU A 423 -11.00 15.52 -11.10
CA LEU A 423 -9.68 14.94 -11.41
C LEU A 423 -9.74 13.42 -11.74
N ALA A 424 -10.88 12.92 -12.23
CA ALA A 424 -11.03 11.55 -12.73
C ALA A 424 -10.72 11.44 -14.23
N GLN A 425 -9.81 12.26 -14.77
CA GLN A 425 -9.26 12.04 -16.10
C GLN A 425 -7.74 11.85 -15.98
N ALA A 426 -7.34 10.61 -15.67
CA ALA A 426 -6.01 10.16 -16.05
C ALA A 426 -5.96 10.13 -17.59
N PRO A 427 -4.91 10.68 -18.25
CA PRO A 427 -4.78 10.58 -19.67
C PRO A 427 -4.77 9.10 -20.06
N SER A 428 -5.63 8.74 -21.01
CA SER A 428 -5.71 7.41 -21.62
C SER A 428 -4.31 6.99 -22.07
N HIS A 429 -3.71 6.04 -21.38
CA HIS A 429 -2.50 5.40 -21.85
C HIS A 429 -2.84 4.53 -23.05
N LYS A 430 -2.57 5.04 -24.25
CA LYS A 430 -2.30 4.19 -25.40
C LYS A 430 -1.16 3.26 -25.02
N SER A 431 -1.40 1.97 -25.17
CA SER A 431 -0.45 0.88 -25.02
C SER A 431 0.91 1.24 -25.63
N GLY A 432 1.85 1.63 -24.78
CA GLY A 432 3.26 1.68 -25.14
C GLY A 432 3.82 0.28 -24.92
N ASN A 433 4.32 -0.33 -25.99
CA ASN A 433 5.00 -1.60 -26.02
C ASN A 433 6.08 -1.69 -24.92
N TRP A 434 5.91 -2.60 -23.99
CA TRP A 434 6.94 -3.14 -23.13
C TRP A 434 7.39 -4.48 -23.73
N ALA A 435 7.92 -4.41 -24.97
CA ALA A 435 8.69 -5.45 -25.60
C ALA A 435 9.88 -4.74 -26.23
N ASP A 436 11.01 -4.78 -25.51
CA ASP A 436 12.38 -5.04 -25.96
C ASP A 436 13.29 -5.00 -24.74
#